data_da095ea1bc50d4ff60da18e099f965fd
#
_entry.id   da095ea1bc50d4ff60da18e099f965fd
#
_cell.length_a   1.000
_cell.length_b   1.000
_cell.length_c   1.000
_cell.angle_alpha   90.00
_cell.angle_beta   90.00
_cell.angle_gamma   90.00
#
_symmetry.space_group_name_H-M   'P 1'
#
loop_
_entity.id
_entity.type
_entity.pdbx_description
1 polymer ?
#
loop_
_entity_poly.entity_id
_entity_poly.type
_entity_poly.pdbx_seq_one_letter_code
_entity_poly.pdbx_strand_id
1 'polypeptide(L)'
;MPKEIHEAPSGPKPLGPYSVVTEAHGLVFISGMVAIDPASGESVSGGVAPQAEQVMRNIGAVLGDVGLSYDDVVKATIFVTDMNDFAIVNDVYGDYVGETPPARSTVEVRALPGGFVVEIETIAAR
;
A
#
# COMPACT_ATOMS: atom_id res chain seq x y z
N MET A 1 -4.59 21.07 14.81
CA MET A 1 -3.90 21.22 13.52
C MET A 1 -4.68 20.55 12.43
N PRO A 2 -5.00 21.21 11.34
CA PRO A 2 -5.56 20.54 10.19
C PRO A 2 -4.52 19.61 9.58
N LYS A 3 -5.01 18.58 8.90
CA LYS A 3 -4.11 17.69 8.16
C LYS A 3 -3.52 18.41 6.94
N GLU A 4 -2.35 17.96 6.53
CA GLU A 4 -1.76 18.31 5.25
C GLU A 4 -2.10 17.23 4.23
N ILE A 5 -2.36 17.64 3.00
CA ILE A 5 -2.55 16.74 1.87
C ILE A 5 -1.28 16.81 1.01
N HIS A 6 -0.68 15.67 0.71
CA HIS A 6 0.49 15.59 -0.14
C HIS A 6 0.14 15.03 -1.51
N GLU A 7 0.76 15.59 -2.54
CA GLU A 7 0.71 15.00 -3.87
C GLU A 7 1.61 13.76 -3.92
N ALA A 8 1.16 12.75 -4.62
CA ALA A 8 1.91 11.49 -4.80
C ALA A 8 1.89 11.08 -6.28
N PRO A 9 2.58 11.84 -7.15
CA PRO A 9 2.49 11.63 -8.60
C PRO A 9 3.07 10.30 -9.08
N SER A 10 3.94 9.67 -8.30
CA SER A 10 4.56 8.40 -8.68
C SER A 10 3.67 7.19 -8.42
N GLY A 11 2.59 7.35 -7.68
CA GLY A 11 1.65 6.28 -7.37
C GLY A 11 0.37 6.36 -8.24
N PRO A 12 -0.53 5.39 -8.06
CA PRO A 12 -1.83 5.42 -8.74
C PRO A 12 -2.65 6.63 -8.34
N LYS A 13 -3.46 7.12 -9.28
CA LYS A 13 -4.41 8.20 -8.99
C LYS A 13 -5.55 7.70 -8.10
N PRO A 14 -6.11 8.57 -7.24
CA PRO A 14 -7.27 8.18 -6.43
C PRO A 14 -8.43 7.73 -7.32
N LEU A 15 -9.12 6.67 -6.88
CA LEU A 15 -10.28 6.12 -7.57
C LEU A 15 -11.60 6.69 -7.04
N GLY A 16 -11.54 7.63 -6.10
CA GLY A 16 -12.72 8.21 -5.47
C GLY A 16 -12.37 9.46 -4.66
N PRO A 17 -13.29 9.93 -3.81
CA PRO A 17 -13.10 11.18 -3.06
C PRO A 17 -12.22 10.97 -1.81
N TYR A 18 -10.94 10.69 -2.03
CA TYR A 18 -9.96 10.54 -0.95
C TYR A 18 -8.59 11.06 -1.40
N SER A 19 -7.77 11.43 -0.44
CA SER A 19 -6.37 11.78 -0.67
C SER A 19 -5.52 10.53 -0.63
N VAL A 20 -4.51 10.45 -1.49
CA VAL A 20 -3.56 9.33 -1.44
C VAL A 20 -2.72 9.40 -0.17
N VAL A 21 -2.28 10.61 0.20
CA VAL A 21 -1.44 10.82 1.37
C VAL A 21 -1.96 12.00 2.18
N THR A 22 -2.10 11.80 3.49
CA THR A 22 -2.34 12.88 4.44
C THR A 22 -1.32 12.80 5.56
N GLU A 23 -1.04 13.94 6.18
CA GLU A 23 -0.09 14.01 7.28
C GLU A 23 -0.63 14.85 8.42
N ALA A 24 -0.40 14.40 9.66
CA ALA A 24 -0.69 15.16 10.86
C ALA A 24 0.23 14.68 11.99
N HIS A 25 0.78 15.61 12.75
CA HIS A 25 1.61 15.31 13.93
C HIS A 25 2.79 14.37 13.64
N GLY A 26 3.41 14.50 12.47
CA GLY A 26 4.54 13.68 12.08
C GLY A 26 4.16 12.27 11.61
N LEU A 27 2.87 11.95 11.55
CA LEU A 27 2.38 10.68 11.01
C LEU A 27 1.86 10.89 9.59
N VAL A 28 2.31 10.03 8.70
CA VAL A 28 1.96 10.07 7.28
C VAL A 28 1.06 8.87 6.99
N PHE A 29 -0.16 9.15 6.57
CA PHE A 29 -1.17 8.13 6.29
C PHE A 29 -1.27 7.94 4.80
N ILE A 30 -1.06 6.71 4.35
CA ILE A 30 -1.16 6.35 2.93
C ILE A 30 -2.39 5.48 2.74
N SER A 31 -3.26 5.91 1.84
CA SER A 31 -4.48 5.19 1.50
C SER A 31 -4.16 3.79 0.98
N GLY A 32 -5.12 2.90 1.08
CA GLY A 32 -4.98 1.52 0.59
C GLY A 32 -4.53 1.46 -0.85
N MET A 33 -3.46 0.73 -1.11
CA MET A 33 -2.91 0.54 -2.44
C MET A 33 -3.34 -0.79 -3.00
N VAL A 34 -3.82 -0.76 -4.24
CA VAL A 34 -4.17 -1.94 -5.02
C VAL A 34 -3.24 -2.04 -6.23
N ALA A 35 -3.31 -3.15 -6.95
CA ALA A 35 -2.33 -3.49 -7.99
C ALA A 35 -2.61 -2.79 -9.33
N ILE A 36 -2.62 -1.47 -9.32
CA ILE A 36 -2.71 -0.64 -10.52
C ILE A 36 -1.31 -0.18 -10.89
N ASP A 37 -0.92 -0.41 -12.14
CA ASP A 37 0.33 0.13 -12.67
C ASP A 37 0.15 1.64 -12.89
N PRO A 38 0.92 2.51 -12.18
CA PRO A 38 0.75 3.95 -12.31
C PRO A 38 1.07 4.48 -13.71
N ALA A 39 1.95 3.81 -14.44
CA ALA A 39 2.37 4.26 -15.77
C ALA A 39 1.26 4.07 -16.81
N SER A 40 0.51 2.96 -16.73
CA SER A 40 -0.55 2.64 -17.69
C SER A 40 -1.96 2.93 -17.16
N GLY A 41 -2.12 3.00 -15.85
CA GLY A 41 -3.43 3.07 -15.20
C GLY A 41 -4.20 1.75 -15.22
N GLU A 42 -3.56 0.68 -15.65
CA GLU A 42 -4.21 -0.63 -15.80
C GLU A 42 -3.93 -1.54 -14.60
N SER A 43 -4.86 -2.46 -14.36
CA SER A 43 -4.72 -3.49 -13.33
C SER A 43 -3.66 -4.51 -13.74
N VAL A 44 -2.86 -4.95 -12.78
CA VAL A 44 -1.89 -6.03 -12.99
C VAL A 44 -2.62 -7.36 -12.92
N SER A 45 -2.44 -8.20 -13.93
CA SER A 45 -2.99 -9.56 -13.99
C SER A 45 -1.98 -10.60 -13.50
N GLY A 46 -2.43 -11.84 -13.32
CA GLY A 46 -1.55 -12.96 -12.99
C GLY A 46 -1.68 -13.45 -11.54
N GLY A 47 -2.69 -13.01 -10.81
CA GLY A 47 -2.99 -13.48 -9.46
C GLY A 47 -2.31 -12.70 -8.35
N VAL A 48 -2.25 -13.31 -7.16
CA VAL A 48 -1.87 -12.61 -5.94
C VAL A 48 -0.40 -12.18 -5.92
N ALA A 49 0.52 -12.99 -6.41
CA ALA A 49 1.94 -12.65 -6.37
C ALA A 49 2.28 -11.39 -7.17
N PRO A 50 1.94 -11.28 -8.46
CA PRO A 50 2.17 -10.04 -9.20
C PRO A 50 1.36 -8.85 -8.65
N GLN A 51 0.17 -9.08 -8.11
CA GLN A 51 -0.59 -8.01 -7.47
C GLN A 51 0.12 -7.49 -6.20
N ALA A 52 0.57 -8.37 -5.33
CA ALA A 52 1.31 -7.98 -4.13
C ALA A 52 2.58 -7.21 -4.48
N GLU A 53 3.32 -7.67 -5.52
CA GLU A 53 4.50 -6.95 -6.02
C GLU A 53 4.17 -5.52 -6.43
N GLN A 54 3.12 -5.34 -7.21
CA GLN A 54 2.72 -4.01 -7.68
C GLN A 54 2.27 -3.13 -6.52
N VAL A 55 1.52 -3.68 -5.59
CA VAL A 55 1.08 -2.95 -4.39
C VAL A 55 2.29 -2.41 -3.62
N MET A 56 3.29 -3.25 -3.39
CA MET A 56 4.48 -2.84 -2.66
C MET A 56 5.30 -1.80 -3.42
N ARG A 57 5.42 -1.94 -4.73
CA ARG A 57 6.07 -0.91 -5.57
C ARG A 57 5.35 0.43 -5.47
N ASN A 58 4.02 0.40 -5.49
CA ASN A 58 3.21 1.61 -5.39
C ASN A 58 3.41 2.30 -4.04
N ILE A 59 3.43 1.54 -2.95
CA ILE A 59 3.69 2.09 -1.61
C ILE A 59 5.07 2.73 -1.56
N GLY A 60 6.09 2.05 -2.06
CA GLY A 60 7.46 2.58 -2.09
C GLY A 60 7.57 3.87 -2.90
N ALA A 61 6.90 3.94 -4.05
CA ALA A 61 6.87 5.13 -4.89
C ALA A 61 6.21 6.31 -4.18
N VAL A 62 5.07 6.07 -3.54
CA VAL A 62 4.35 7.10 -2.78
C VAL A 62 5.16 7.57 -1.58
N LEU A 63 5.79 6.66 -0.83
CA LEU A 63 6.70 7.01 0.25
C LEU A 63 7.83 7.92 -0.24
N GLY A 64 8.44 7.58 -1.37
CA GLY A 64 9.49 8.38 -1.98
C GLY A 64 9.03 9.79 -2.35
N ASP A 65 7.80 9.94 -2.82
CA ASP A 65 7.23 11.25 -3.16
C ASP A 65 7.14 12.18 -1.95
N VAL A 66 7.05 11.63 -0.75
CA VAL A 66 6.98 12.42 0.49
C VAL A 66 8.27 12.36 1.32
N GLY A 67 9.35 11.87 0.74
CA GLY A 67 10.67 11.85 1.36
C GLY A 67 10.89 10.75 2.39
N LEU A 68 10.12 9.66 2.29
CA LEU A 68 10.18 8.53 3.23
C LEU A 68 10.53 7.23 2.49
N SER A 69 10.77 6.18 3.26
CA SER A 69 11.02 4.84 2.74
C SER A 69 10.27 3.80 3.58
N TYR A 70 10.40 2.54 3.22
CA TYR A 70 9.81 1.44 4.00
C TYR A 70 10.27 1.42 5.45
N ASP A 71 11.49 1.86 5.74
CA ASP A 71 12.02 1.92 7.11
C ASP A 71 11.22 2.87 8.00
N ASP A 72 10.50 3.80 7.42
CA ASP A 72 9.70 4.78 8.15
C ASP A 72 8.27 4.31 8.41
N VAL A 73 7.86 3.19 7.82
CA VAL A 73 6.51 2.64 8.02
C VAL A 73 6.41 2.03 9.41
N VAL A 74 5.44 2.48 10.19
CA VAL A 74 5.23 2.00 11.56
C VAL A 74 4.07 1.03 11.68
N LYS A 75 3.12 1.08 10.75
CA LYS A 75 1.95 0.19 10.74
C LYS A 75 1.51 -0.10 9.32
N ALA A 76 1.20 -1.36 9.07
CA ALA A 76 0.57 -1.81 7.82
C ALA A 76 -0.66 -2.65 8.13
N THR A 77 -1.67 -2.56 7.27
CA THR A 77 -2.83 -3.45 7.30
C THR A 77 -2.97 -4.06 5.92
N ILE A 78 -2.95 -5.38 5.86
CA ILE A 78 -3.09 -6.15 4.62
C ILE A 78 -4.49 -6.74 4.56
N PHE A 79 -5.18 -6.47 3.45
CA PHE A 79 -6.49 -7.03 3.15
C PHE A 79 -6.33 -8.01 2.00
N VAL A 80 -6.78 -9.24 2.19
CA VAL A 80 -6.77 -10.28 1.14
C VAL A 80 -8.19 -10.81 0.94
N THR A 81 -8.50 -11.28 -0.26
CA THR A 81 -9.81 -11.88 -0.52
C THR A 81 -9.81 -13.39 -0.27
N ASP A 82 -8.63 -13.98 -0.06
CA ASP A 82 -8.47 -15.39 0.24
C ASP A 82 -7.27 -15.56 1.18
N MET A 83 -7.51 -16.02 2.41
CA MET A 83 -6.44 -16.21 3.40
C MET A 83 -5.46 -17.33 2.99
N ASN A 84 -5.81 -18.18 2.03
CA ASN A 84 -4.87 -19.14 1.46
C ASN A 84 -3.69 -18.45 0.74
N ASP A 85 -3.84 -17.18 0.39
CA ASP A 85 -2.78 -16.38 -0.23
C ASP A 85 -1.80 -15.78 0.80
N PHE A 86 -2.04 -16.00 2.08
CA PHE A 86 -1.26 -15.39 3.18
C PHE A 86 0.25 -15.61 3.04
N ALA A 87 0.67 -16.84 2.78
CA ALA A 87 2.09 -17.16 2.65
C ALA A 87 2.74 -16.47 1.46
N ILE A 88 2.05 -16.39 0.33
CA ILE A 88 2.55 -15.73 -0.89
C ILE A 88 2.71 -14.23 -0.64
N VAL A 89 1.71 -13.61 -0.03
CA VAL A 89 1.76 -12.18 0.31
C VAL A 89 2.89 -11.91 1.28
N ASN A 90 3.08 -12.75 2.29
CA ASN A 90 4.18 -12.61 3.25
C ASN A 90 5.55 -12.64 2.57
N ASP A 91 5.75 -13.52 1.61
CA ASP A 91 7.02 -13.63 0.90
C ASP A 91 7.33 -12.35 0.13
N VAL A 92 6.37 -11.83 -0.61
CA VAL A 92 6.52 -10.58 -1.36
C VAL A 92 6.74 -9.40 -0.40
N TYR A 93 5.88 -9.28 0.59
CA TYR A 93 5.92 -8.20 1.58
C TYR A 93 7.28 -8.17 2.31
N GLY A 94 7.76 -9.34 2.72
CA GLY A 94 9.05 -9.47 3.44
C GLY A 94 10.24 -8.96 2.66
N ASP A 95 10.23 -9.10 1.34
CA ASP A 95 11.31 -8.61 0.48
C ASP A 95 11.42 -7.08 0.49
N TYR A 96 10.34 -6.38 0.80
CA TYR A 96 10.31 -4.92 0.82
C TYR A 96 10.54 -4.32 2.20
N VAL A 97 9.99 -4.92 3.26
CA VAL A 97 10.09 -4.35 4.61
C VAL A 97 11.40 -4.71 5.33
N GLY A 98 12.09 -5.75 4.87
CA GLY A 98 13.44 -6.07 5.35
C GLY A 98 13.49 -6.47 6.82
N GLU A 99 14.55 -6.01 7.51
CA GLU A 99 14.88 -6.44 8.88
C GLU A 99 14.14 -5.65 9.95
N THR A 100 13.50 -4.53 9.60
CA THR A 100 12.75 -3.68 10.53
C THR A 100 11.29 -3.56 10.12
N PRO A 101 10.54 -4.69 10.09
CA PRO A 101 9.16 -4.65 9.63
C PRO A 101 8.26 -3.84 10.58
N PRO A 102 7.24 -3.17 10.02
CA PRO A 102 6.26 -2.46 10.85
C PRO A 102 5.35 -3.43 11.60
N ALA A 103 4.63 -2.90 12.59
CA ALA A 103 3.50 -3.62 13.17
C ALA A 103 2.45 -3.86 12.07
N ARG A 104 1.79 -5.03 12.10
CA ARG A 104 0.90 -5.42 11.01
C ARG A 104 -0.29 -6.24 11.49
N SER A 105 -1.42 -6.07 10.79
CA SER A 105 -2.53 -7.01 10.83
C SER A 105 -2.85 -7.45 9.41
N THR A 106 -3.28 -8.69 9.25
CA THR A 106 -3.74 -9.22 7.96
C THR A 106 -5.13 -9.81 8.15
N VAL A 107 -6.08 -9.40 7.33
CA VAL A 107 -7.47 -9.85 7.41
C VAL A 107 -7.98 -10.26 6.04
N GLU A 108 -8.86 -11.25 6.04
CA GLU A 108 -9.61 -11.62 4.85
C GLU A 108 -10.86 -10.76 4.75
N VAL A 109 -11.12 -10.24 3.57
CA VAL A 109 -12.33 -9.47 3.27
C VAL A 109 -13.07 -10.14 2.13
N ARG A 110 -14.36 -9.86 2.02
CA ARG A 110 -15.20 -10.46 0.99
C ARG A 110 -14.80 -10.04 -0.41
N ALA A 111 -14.47 -8.76 -0.60
CA ALA A 111 -14.10 -8.20 -1.88
C ALA A 111 -13.34 -6.90 -1.69
N LEU A 112 -12.62 -6.51 -2.71
CA LEU A 112 -11.90 -5.23 -2.76
C LEU A 112 -12.38 -4.44 -3.99
N PRO A 113 -12.36 -3.10 -3.92
CA PRO A 113 -12.73 -2.28 -5.08
C PRO A 113 -11.91 -2.67 -6.30
N GLY A 114 -12.56 -2.79 -7.45
CA GLY A 114 -11.89 -3.14 -8.72
C GLY A 114 -11.58 -4.61 -8.91
N GLY A 115 -12.01 -5.50 -8.00
CA GLY A 115 -11.81 -6.95 -8.12
C GLY A 115 -10.41 -7.41 -7.79
N PHE A 116 -9.61 -6.59 -7.11
CA PHE A 116 -8.26 -6.96 -6.67
C PHE A 116 -8.32 -8.01 -5.56
N VAL A 117 -7.23 -8.77 -5.42
CA VAL A 117 -7.15 -9.85 -4.41
C VAL A 117 -6.29 -9.48 -3.21
N VAL A 118 -5.60 -8.34 -3.27
CA VAL A 118 -4.81 -7.81 -2.16
C VAL A 118 -4.83 -6.28 -2.18
N GLU A 119 -4.88 -5.69 -0.99
CA GLU A 119 -4.78 -4.26 -0.77
C GLU A 119 -4.00 -4.04 0.51
N ILE A 120 -3.14 -3.02 0.55
CA ILE A 120 -2.35 -2.69 1.73
C ILE A 120 -2.42 -1.19 2.00
N GLU A 121 -2.74 -0.83 3.24
CA GLU A 121 -2.64 0.55 3.71
C GLU A 121 -1.49 0.66 4.71
N THR A 122 -0.90 1.84 4.81
CA THR A 122 0.27 2.05 5.66
C THR A 122 0.21 3.38 6.39
N ILE A 123 0.89 3.42 7.54
CA ILE A 123 1.14 4.64 8.32
C ILE A 123 2.66 4.70 8.51
N ALA A 124 3.24 5.82 8.15
CA ALA A 124 4.67 6.08 8.32
C ALA A 124 4.88 7.24 9.30
N ALA A 125 6.09 7.36 9.83
CA ALA A 125 6.47 8.43 10.75
C ALA A 125 7.69 9.17 10.23
N ARG A 126 7.66 10.49 10.35
CA ARG A 126 8.82 11.32 10.05
C ARG A 126 9.82 11.32 11.18
#